data_35e7e707514ff29dc75e5f541157de1d
#
_entry.id   35e7e707514ff29dc75e5f541157de1d
#
_cell.length_a   1.000
_cell.length_b   1.000
_cell.length_c   1.000
_cell.angle_alpha   90.00
_cell.angle_beta   90.00
_cell.angle_gamma   90.00
#
_symmetry.space_group_name_H-M   'P 1'
#
loop_
_entity.id
_entity.type
_entity.pdbx_description
1 polymer ?
#
loop_
_entity_poly.entity_id
_entity_poly.type
_entity_poly.pdbx_seq_one_letter_code
_entity_poly.pdbx_strand_id
1 'polypeptide(L)'
;MPKTDKNGNARASELPSTIERSDAKAQRTFAKAHDSAAEEYGDGRRAYQTAYAALKHTHEKIGDHWEPKDSYGPSDKQAEGGRDTSRETAGGVDANASKKHLVDLARRLGVRGRSRMTKDQLVEAIQKANDRSTAHARRS
;
A
#
# COMPACT_ATOMS: atom_id res chain seq x y z
N MET A 1 5.61 20.52 -2.13
CA MET A 1 4.60 20.90 -1.10
C MET A 1 4.46 19.78 -0.08
N PRO A 2 4.39 20.09 1.21
CA PRO A 2 4.11 19.08 2.23
C PRO A 2 2.75 18.41 1.99
N LYS A 3 2.64 17.15 2.33
CA LYS A 3 1.40 16.41 2.20
C LYS A 3 0.50 16.52 3.43
N THR A 4 1.00 17.13 4.50
CA THR A 4 0.22 17.43 5.70
C THR A 4 -0.03 18.93 5.83
N ASP A 5 -1.17 19.30 6.43
CA ASP A 5 -1.50 20.69 6.72
C ASP A 5 -0.98 21.10 8.10
N LYS A 6 -1.32 22.31 8.54
CA LYS A 6 -0.89 22.86 9.83
C LYS A 6 -1.34 22.02 11.04
N ASN A 7 -2.45 21.30 10.90
CA ASN A 7 -3.04 20.49 11.96
C ASN A 7 -2.58 19.03 11.92
N GLY A 8 -1.67 18.69 10.99
CA GLY A 8 -1.18 17.33 10.82
C GLY A 8 -2.10 16.43 10.00
N ASN A 9 -3.15 16.99 9.40
CA ASN A 9 -4.05 16.25 8.52
C ASN A 9 -3.48 16.20 7.11
N ALA A 10 -3.80 15.13 6.37
CA ALA A 10 -3.35 14.97 5.00
C ALA A 10 -4.03 15.98 4.06
N ARG A 11 -3.27 16.46 3.08
CA ARG A 11 -3.80 17.29 1.99
C ARG A 11 -4.20 16.38 0.84
N ALA A 12 -5.50 16.21 0.62
CA ALA A 12 -6.02 15.28 -0.39
C ALA A 12 -5.44 15.52 -1.79
N SER A 13 -5.26 16.79 -2.17
CA SER A 13 -4.72 17.15 -3.48
C SER A 13 -3.25 16.72 -3.69
N GLU A 14 -2.54 16.42 -2.61
CA GLU A 14 -1.13 16.01 -2.65
C GLU A 14 -0.94 14.50 -2.53
N LEU A 15 -2.02 13.74 -2.45
CA LEU A 15 -1.97 12.29 -2.23
C LEU A 15 -2.09 11.52 -3.55
N PRO A 16 -1.40 10.36 -3.67
CA PRO A 16 -1.69 9.44 -4.77
C PRO A 16 -3.16 9.02 -4.75
N SER A 17 -3.71 8.71 -5.92
CA SER A 17 -5.14 8.41 -6.07
C SER A 17 -5.64 7.28 -5.16
N THR A 18 -4.85 6.20 -5.00
CA THR A 18 -5.25 5.07 -4.14
C THR A 18 -5.26 5.46 -2.67
N ILE A 19 -4.38 6.35 -2.25
CA ILE A 19 -4.32 6.85 -0.87
C ILE A 19 -5.49 7.81 -0.63
N GLU A 20 -5.80 8.66 -1.61
CA GLU A 20 -6.94 9.58 -1.53
C GLU A 20 -8.26 8.84 -1.34
N ARG A 21 -8.38 7.63 -1.91
CA ARG A 21 -9.56 6.76 -1.77
C ARG A 21 -9.59 5.95 -0.48
N SER A 22 -8.56 6.08 0.35
CA SER A 22 -8.41 5.30 1.58
C SER A 22 -8.93 6.08 2.79
N ASP A 23 -8.97 5.42 3.97
CA ASP A 23 -9.45 6.08 5.18
C ASP A 23 -8.50 7.20 5.64
N ALA A 24 -8.97 8.00 6.60
CA ALA A 24 -8.20 9.13 7.13
C ALA A 24 -6.89 8.69 7.79
N LYS A 25 -6.88 7.52 8.45
CA LYS A 25 -5.68 6.98 9.09
C LYS A 25 -4.61 6.62 8.06
N ALA A 26 -5.01 5.98 6.95
CA ALA A 26 -4.10 5.66 5.86
C ALA A 26 -3.51 6.94 5.25
N GLN A 27 -4.34 7.93 5.01
CA GLN A 27 -3.92 9.22 4.47
C GLN A 27 -2.90 9.92 5.38
N ARG A 28 -3.19 9.98 6.68
CA ARG A 28 -2.29 10.63 7.64
C ARG A 28 -0.97 9.88 7.78
N THR A 29 -1.02 8.55 7.85
CA THR A 29 0.18 7.72 7.97
C THR A 29 1.10 7.95 6.77
N PHE A 30 0.54 7.91 5.57
CA PHE A 30 1.30 8.14 4.34
C PHE A 30 1.88 9.55 4.30
N ALA A 31 1.04 10.55 4.55
CA ALA A 31 1.45 11.96 4.44
C ALA A 31 2.55 12.32 5.43
N LYS A 32 2.42 11.91 6.69
CA LYS A 32 3.41 12.18 7.72
C LYS A 32 4.74 11.49 7.43
N ALA A 33 4.70 10.23 7.01
CA ALA A 33 5.92 9.50 6.68
C ALA A 33 6.61 10.10 5.45
N HIS A 34 5.85 10.51 4.44
CA HIS A 34 6.38 11.18 3.26
C HIS A 34 7.08 12.48 3.64
N ASP A 35 6.41 13.35 4.40
CA ASP A 35 6.94 14.65 4.75
C ASP A 35 8.20 14.53 5.61
N SER A 36 8.22 13.61 6.57
CA SER A 36 9.40 13.36 7.40
C SER A 36 10.59 12.88 6.55
N ALA A 37 10.35 11.97 5.62
CA ALA A 37 11.39 11.48 4.72
C ALA A 37 11.87 12.58 3.76
N ALA A 38 10.95 13.43 3.28
CA ALA A 38 11.28 14.51 2.37
C ALA A 38 12.18 15.55 3.03
N GLU A 39 12.03 15.80 4.32
CA GLU A 39 12.92 16.69 5.07
C GLU A 39 14.36 16.15 5.12
N GLU A 40 14.50 14.82 5.18
CA GLU A 40 15.80 14.16 5.30
C GLU A 40 16.44 13.88 3.94
N TYR A 41 15.67 13.44 2.95
CA TYR A 41 16.17 12.94 1.67
C TYR A 41 15.73 13.76 0.45
N GLY A 42 14.89 14.77 0.65
CA GLY A 42 14.26 15.50 -0.45
C GLY A 42 12.98 14.83 -0.92
N ASP A 43 12.20 15.57 -1.69
CA ASP A 43 10.89 15.13 -2.19
C ASP A 43 11.06 14.33 -3.48
N GLY A 44 11.20 13.03 -3.35
CA GLY A 44 11.38 12.16 -4.49
C GLY A 44 11.10 10.69 -4.16
N ARG A 45 11.75 9.80 -4.90
CA ARG A 45 11.52 8.37 -4.79
C ARG A 45 11.68 7.82 -3.37
N ARG A 46 12.70 8.27 -2.65
CA ARG A 46 12.96 7.80 -1.26
C ARG A 46 11.82 8.17 -0.32
N ALA A 47 11.31 9.40 -0.47
CA ALA A 47 10.19 9.86 0.36
C ALA A 47 8.95 8.99 0.13
N TYR A 48 8.65 8.68 -1.13
CA TYR A 48 7.53 7.81 -1.46
C TYR A 48 7.74 6.37 -1.00
N GLN A 49 8.93 5.81 -1.17
CA GLN A 49 9.24 4.46 -0.68
C GLN A 49 9.07 4.36 0.83
N THR A 50 9.53 5.36 1.57
CA THR A 50 9.39 5.42 3.02
C THR A 50 7.93 5.51 3.42
N ALA A 51 7.15 6.35 2.73
CA ALA A 51 5.72 6.52 3.01
C ALA A 51 4.95 5.21 2.77
N TYR A 52 5.21 4.52 1.66
CA TYR A 52 4.56 3.24 1.38
C TYR A 52 4.99 2.16 2.36
N ALA A 53 6.26 2.11 2.75
CA ALA A 53 6.73 1.16 3.76
C ALA A 53 6.01 1.35 5.10
N ALA A 54 5.85 2.60 5.53
CA ALA A 54 5.11 2.92 6.75
C ALA A 54 3.65 2.48 6.64
N LEU A 55 3.01 2.78 5.51
CA LEU A 55 1.61 2.42 5.27
C LEU A 55 1.41 0.90 5.30
N LYS A 56 2.34 0.13 4.72
CA LYS A 56 2.26 -1.33 4.65
C LYS A 56 2.32 -2.01 6.02
N HIS A 57 2.77 -1.34 7.05
CA HIS A 57 2.75 -1.89 8.40
C HIS A 57 1.35 -1.97 9.00
N THR A 58 0.45 -1.08 8.59
CA THR A 58 -0.90 -0.98 9.17
C THR A 58 -2.01 -1.25 8.16
N HIS A 59 -1.74 -1.13 6.87
CA HIS A 59 -2.73 -1.24 5.80
C HIS A 59 -2.27 -2.18 4.69
N GLU A 60 -3.24 -2.67 3.92
CA GLU A 60 -2.96 -3.45 2.71
C GLU A 60 -3.79 -2.89 1.55
N LYS A 61 -3.25 -3.00 0.34
CA LYS A 61 -3.93 -2.52 -0.86
C LYS A 61 -4.92 -3.56 -1.38
N ILE A 62 -6.15 -3.13 -1.58
CA ILE A 62 -7.24 -3.96 -2.11
C ILE A 62 -7.90 -3.19 -3.24
N GLY A 63 -7.65 -3.60 -4.48
CA GLY A 63 -8.17 -2.90 -5.64
C GLY A 63 -7.53 -1.53 -5.81
N ASP A 64 -8.32 -0.47 -5.64
CA ASP A 64 -7.89 0.91 -5.87
C ASP A 64 -7.74 1.73 -4.58
N HIS A 65 -7.74 1.07 -3.42
CA HIS A 65 -7.63 1.75 -2.13
C HIS A 65 -6.89 0.87 -1.12
N TRP A 66 -6.62 1.42 0.07
CA TRP A 66 -5.93 0.74 1.17
C TRP A 66 -6.89 0.54 2.34
N GLU A 67 -6.86 -0.64 2.95
CA GLU A 67 -7.70 -1.00 4.11
C GLU A 67 -6.82 -1.41 5.28
N PRO A 68 -7.27 -1.21 6.53
CA PRO A 68 -6.52 -1.65 7.72
C PRO A 68 -6.30 -3.16 7.73
N LYS A 69 -5.12 -3.58 8.16
CA LYS A 69 -4.79 -5.00 8.34
C LYS A 69 -5.24 -5.46 9.73
N ASP A 70 -5.55 -6.74 9.86
CA ASP A 70 -5.86 -7.36 11.15
C ASP A 70 -4.62 -7.44 12.04
N SER A 71 -3.44 -7.70 11.45
CA SER A 71 -2.17 -7.78 12.17
C SER A 71 -1.20 -6.75 11.61
N TYR A 72 -0.70 -5.87 12.45
CA TYR A 72 0.28 -4.88 12.05
C TYR A 72 1.67 -5.52 11.89
N GLY A 73 2.43 -5.02 10.94
CA GLY A 73 3.77 -5.49 10.65
C GLY A 73 4.10 -5.37 9.17
N PRO A 74 5.36 -5.62 8.78
CA PRO A 74 5.77 -5.47 7.38
C PRO A 74 5.04 -6.45 6.48
N SER A 75 4.57 -5.98 5.31
CA SER A 75 3.84 -6.78 4.34
C SER A 75 4.76 -7.51 3.35
N ASP A 76 5.95 -6.98 3.12
CA ASP A 76 6.88 -7.52 2.15
C ASP A 76 8.32 -7.14 2.53
N LYS A 77 9.27 -7.58 1.73
CA LYS A 77 10.70 -7.32 1.98
C LYS A 77 11.05 -5.84 1.94
N GLN A 78 10.39 -5.07 1.11
CA GLN A 78 10.59 -3.62 1.03
C GLN A 78 10.21 -2.95 2.35
N ALA A 79 9.05 -3.30 2.90
CA ALA A 79 8.58 -2.76 4.18
C ALA A 79 9.46 -3.22 5.35
N GLU A 80 9.94 -4.49 5.33
CA GLU A 80 10.87 -5.01 6.33
C GLU A 80 12.19 -4.25 6.35
N GLY A 81 12.65 -3.80 5.18
CA GLY A 81 13.89 -3.06 5.05
C GLY A 81 13.83 -1.64 5.59
N GLY A 82 12.63 -1.13 5.85
CA GLY A 82 12.43 0.20 6.43
C GLY A 82 12.67 1.32 5.43
N ARG A 83 13.30 2.40 5.92
CA ARG A 83 13.34 3.68 5.23
C ARG A 83 14.23 3.73 3.98
N ASP A 84 15.23 2.89 3.90
CA ASP A 84 16.29 3.01 2.88
C ASP A 84 16.52 1.68 2.16
N THR A 85 15.44 1.13 1.61
CA THR A 85 15.51 -0.17 0.95
C THR A 85 15.01 -0.11 -0.48
N SER A 86 15.71 -0.88 -1.35
CA SER A 86 15.26 -1.15 -2.71
C SER A 86 14.81 -2.61 -2.87
N ARG A 87 14.55 -3.29 -1.75
CA ARG A 87 14.09 -4.68 -1.75
C ARG A 87 12.79 -4.85 -2.52
N GLU A 88 12.55 -6.07 -2.94
CA GLU A 88 11.35 -6.45 -3.68
C GLU A 88 10.07 -6.05 -2.93
N THR A 89 9.10 -5.53 -3.66
CA THR A 89 7.80 -5.12 -3.12
C THR A 89 6.68 -6.00 -3.68
N ALA A 90 5.67 -6.24 -2.85
CA ALA A 90 4.44 -6.93 -3.26
C ALA A 90 3.33 -5.95 -3.69
N GLY A 91 3.68 -4.69 -3.92
CA GLY A 91 2.74 -3.70 -4.44
C GLY A 91 1.61 -3.35 -3.47
N GLY A 92 1.83 -3.51 -2.17
CA GLY A 92 0.82 -3.24 -1.15
C GLY A 92 0.03 -4.47 -0.72
N VAL A 93 0.22 -5.61 -1.36
CA VAL A 93 -0.35 -6.89 -0.89
C VAL A 93 0.43 -7.34 0.34
N ASP A 94 -0.27 -7.80 1.39
CA ASP A 94 0.40 -8.34 2.57
C ASP A 94 0.91 -9.76 2.29
N ALA A 95 2.14 -9.87 1.82
CA ALA A 95 2.77 -11.16 1.51
C ALA A 95 2.97 -12.03 2.75
N ASN A 96 2.89 -11.46 3.94
CA ASN A 96 3.02 -12.18 5.22
C ASN A 96 1.67 -12.62 5.80
N ALA A 97 0.56 -12.30 5.14
CA ALA A 97 -0.77 -12.72 5.57
C ALA A 97 -0.95 -14.23 5.40
N SER A 98 -1.94 -14.79 6.09
CA SER A 98 -2.28 -16.20 5.95
C SER A 98 -2.82 -16.51 4.54
N LYS A 99 -2.67 -17.76 4.10
CA LYS A 99 -3.22 -18.18 2.81
C LYS A 99 -4.75 -17.99 2.78
N LYS A 100 -5.43 -18.26 3.89
CA LYS A 100 -6.89 -18.06 4.01
C LYS A 100 -7.26 -16.60 3.73
N HIS A 101 -6.54 -15.65 4.33
CA HIS A 101 -6.77 -14.23 4.10
C HIS A 101 -6.55 -13.85 2.64
N LEU A 102 -5.48 -14.35 2.04
CA LEU A 102 -5.18 -14.08 0.63
C LEU A 102 -6.22 -14.67 -0.31
N VAL A 103 -6.76 -15.86 0.00
CA VAL A 103 -7.87 -16.45 -0.78
C VAL A 103 -9.11 -15.56 -0.68
N ASP A 104 -9.41 -15.03 0.50
CA ASP A 104 -10.56 -14.12 0.69
C ASP A 104 -10.39 -12.83 -0.11
N LEU A 105 -9.20 -12.24 -0.12
CA LEU A 105 -8.91 -11.05 -0.93
C LEU A 105 -9.03 -11.36 -2.42
N ALA A 106 -8.52 -12.49 -2.86
CA ALA A 106 -8.61 -12.91 -4.26
C ALA A 106 -10.08 -13.07 -4.68
N ARG A 107 -10.92 -13.59 -3.78
CA ARG A 107 -12.36 -13.68 -4.02
C ARG A 107 -13.00 -12.31 -4.21
N ARG A 108 -12.67 -11.36 -3.33
CA ARG A 108 -13.17 -9.98 -3.43
C ARG A 108 -12.79 -9.32 -4.75
N LEU A 109 -11.62 -9.65 -5.27
CA LEU A 109 -11.08 -9.07 -6.50
C LEU A 109 -11.44 -9.87 -7.76
N GLY A 110 -12.21 -10.95 -7.61
CA GLY A 110 -12.66 -11.75 -8.75
C GLY A 110 -11.58 -12.63 -9.39
N VAL A 111 -10.53 -12.96 -8.66
CA VAL A 111 -9.47 -13.85 -9.17
C VAL A 111 -9.99 -15.28 -9.27
N ARG A 112 -9.88 -15.87 -10.47
CA ARG A 112 -10.29 -17.26 -10.71
C ARG A 112 -9.15 -18.22 -10.39
N GLY A 113 -9.52 -19.46 -10.01
CA GLY A 113 -8.54 -20.50 -9.72
C GLY A 113 -7.80 -20.33 -8.40
N ARG A 114 -8.24 -19.42 -7.56
CA ARG A 114 -7.58 -19.07 -6.31
C ARG A 114 -7.38 -20.23 -5.35
N SER A 115 -8.30 -21.18 -5.33
CA SER A 115 -8.23 -22.35 -4.43
C SER A 115 -7.09 -23.30 -4.78
N ARG A 116 -6.57 -23.23 -6.00
CA ARG A 116 -5.46 -24.07 -6.49
C ARG A 116 -4.10 -23.37 -6.44
N MET A 117 -4.08 -22.11 -6.03
CA MET A 117 -2.87 -21.31 -6.02
C MET A 117 -2.07 -21.50 -4.74
N THR A 118 -0.76 -21.43 -4.84
CA THR A 118 0.12 -21.30 -3.70
C THR A 118 0.01 -19.89 -3.13
N LYS A 119 0.56 -19.66 -1.94
CA LYS A 119 0.57 -18.34 -1.33
C LYS A 119 1.25 -17.31 -2.25
N ASP A 120 2.41 -17.65 -2.82
CA ASP A 120 3.12 -16.76 -3.74
C ASP A 120 2.31 -16.44 -5.00
N GLN A 121 1.61 -17.44 -5.55
CA GLN A 121 0.73 -17.24 -6.70
C GLN A 121 -0.45 -16.34 -6.36
N LEU A 122 -1.00 -16.47 -5.15
CA LEU A 122 -2.08 -15.61 -4.67
C LEU A 122 -1.62 -14.15 -4.56
N VAL A 123 -0.46 -13.92 -3.95
CA VAL A 123 0.12 -12.58 -3.84
C VAL A 123 0.28 -11.94 -5.22
N GLU A 124 0.85 -12.68 -6.17
CA GLU A 124 1.06 -12.19 -7.53
C GLU A 124 -0.27 -11.88 -8.24
N ALA A 125 -1.26 -12.78 -8.12
CA ALA A 125 -2.56 -12.58 -8.74
C ALA A 125 -3.32 -11.39 -8.16
N ILE A 126 -3.26 -11.21 -6.83
CA ILE A 126 -3.85 -10.07 -6.15
C ILE A 126 -3.17 -8.77 -6.59
N GLN A 127 -1.84 -8.78 -6.68
CA GLN A 127 -1.09 -7.61 -7.13
C GLN A 127 -1.51 -7.20 -8.55
N LYS A 128 -1.65 -8.15 -9.47
CA LYS A 128 -2.11 -7.88 -10.83
C LYS A 128 -3.53 -7.31 -10.85
N ALA A 129 -4.43 -7.85 -10.02
CA ALA A 129 -5.79 -7.36 -9.92
C ALA A 129 -5.81 -5.93 -9.36
N ASN A 130 -4.99 -5.63 -8.35
CA ASN A 130 -4.85 -4.29 -7.79
C ASN A 130 -4.34 -3.31 -8.85
N ASP A 131 -3.34 -3.71 -9.63
CA ASP A 131 -2.78 -2.86 -10.68
C ASP A 131 -3.81 -2.52 -11.74
N ARG A 132 -4.65 -3.48 -12.15
CA ARG A 132 -5.74 -3.24 -13.08
C ARG A 132 -6.77 -2.27 -12.52
N SER A 133 -7.15 -2.45 -11.26
CA SER A 133 -8.11 -1.55 -10.59
C SER A 133 -7.56 -0.13 -10.49
N THR A 134 -6.28 0.00 -10.16
CA THR A 134 -5.62 1.30 -10.07
C THR A 134 -5.57 1.99 -11.44
N ALA A 135 -5.19 1.25 -12.48
CA ALA A 135 -5.13 1.79 -13.84
C ALA A 135 -6.52 2.23 -14.32
N HIS A 136 -7.56 1.43 -14.04
CA HIS A 136 -8.94 1.77 -14.38
C HIS A 136 -9.39 3.04 -13.65
N ALA A 137 -9.10 3.15 -12.38
CA ALA A 137 -9.46 4.32 -11.58
C ALA A 137 -8.79 5.61 -12.08
N ARG A 138 -7.57 5.53 -12.61
CA ARG A 138 -6.86 6.69 -13.16
C ARG A 138 -7.46 7.20 -14.46
N ARG A 139 -8.22 6.36 -15.17
CA ARG A 139 -8.86 6.70 -16.45
C ARG A 139 -10.24 7.35 -16.32
N SER A 140 -10.83 7.22 -15.12
CA SER A 140 -12.20 7.71 -14.87
C SER A 140 -12.24 9.10 -14.28
#